data_1153d6aca1edb9a71ec6d78f91992a35
#
_entry.id   1153d6aca1edb9a71ec6d78f91992a35
#
_cell.length_a   1.000
_cell.length_b   1.000
_cell.length_c   1.000
_cell.angle_alpha   90.00
_cell.angle_beta   90.00
_cell.angle_gamma   90.00
#
_symmetry.space_group_name_H-M   'P 1'
#
loop_
_entity.id
_entity.type
_entity.pdbx_description
1 polymer ?
#
loop_
_entity_poly.entity_id
_entity_poly.type
_entity_poly.pdbx_seq_one_letter_code
_entity_poly.pdbx_strand_id
1 'polypeptide(L)'
;MTTIRNLTMAAVAAAAFTVAGASAQAQDIKVGAASNVGGMIVFVAQGKGFFAKHGLNAKVVVRNTGSALTKSLRAGEIDFAPAAFTNLPVALEKGFKLRGVVGYLGGHFNAPASDGNVGIIARPGTGIKSIKDLKGKKVGVAFGTTGDLYLQEILKKNGMTKNDLKRINVRPPSHV
;
A
#
# COMPACT_ATOMS: atom_id res chain seq x y z
N MET A 1 -55.15 33.40 -37.53
CA MET A 1 -54.86 33.05 -36.12
C MET A 1 -54.02 31.77 -35.95
N THR A 2 -53.32 31.30 -36.97
CA THR A 2 -52.65 29.96 -36.94
C THR A 2 -51.12 30.08 -36.92
N THR A 3 -50.56 31.30 -37.04
CA THR A 3 -49.09 31.53 -37.19
C THR A 3 -48.35 31.73 -35.87
N ILE A 4 -49.04 32.10 -34.78
CA ILE A 4 -48.40 32.38 -33.48
C ILE A 4 -48.18 31.13 -32.64
N ARG A 5 -48.91 30.06 -32.93
CA ARG A 5 -48.89 28.79 -32.14
C ARG A 5 -47.66 27.89 -32.45
N ASN A 6 -47.03 28.11 -33.62
CA ASN A 6 -45.89 27.27 -34.04
C ASN A 6 -44.53 27.87 -33.63
N LEU A 7 -44.45 29.15 -33.22
CA LEU A 7 -43.20 29.76 -32.75
C LEU A 7 -42.91 29.40 -31.29
N THR A 8 -43.92 29.11 -30.48
CA THR A 8 -43.71 28.77 -29.05
C THR A 8 -43.24 27.32 -28.82
N MET A 9 -43.53 26.41 -29.76
CA MET A 9 -43.06 25.02 -29.63
C MET A 9 -41.58 24.84 -30.05
N ALA A 10 -41.04 25.68 -30.91
CA ALA A 10 -39.65 25.64 -31.35
C ALA A 10 -38.67 26.19 -30.29
N ALA A 11 -39.12 27.11 -29.42
CA ALA A 11 -38.27 27.69 -28.37
C ALA A 11 -38.08 26.77 -27.15
N VAL A 12 -39.03 25.85 -26.88
CA VAL A 12 -38.94 24.91 -25.77
C VAL A 12 -38.03 23.69 -26.10
N ALA A 13 -37.90 23.32 -27.38
CA ALA A 13 -37.05 22.20 -27.80
C ALA A 13 -35.54 22.56 -27.82
N ALA A 14 -35.19 23.87 -27.92
CA ALA A 14 -33.79 24.32 -27.92
C ALA A 14 -33.20 24.45 -26.51
N ALA A 15 -34.01 24.55 -25.47
CA ALA A 15 -33.53 24.67 -24.08
C ALA A 15 -33.19 23.33 -23.40
N ALA A 16 -33.53 22.19 -24.04
CA ALA A 16 -33.35 20.86 -23.45
C ALA A 16 -31.97 20.20 -23.76
N PHE A 17 -31.12 20.84 -24.60
CA PHE A 17 -29.84 20.22 -25.04
C PHE A 17 -28.58 20.83 -24.45
N THR A 18 -28.66 21.75 -23.47
CA THR A 18 -27.46 22.38 -22.85
C THR A 18 -27.02 21.77 -21.52
N VAL A 19 -27.53 20.63 -21.10
CA VAL A 19 -27.16 20.00 -19.81
C VAL A 19 -26.22 18.76 -19.97
N ALA A 20 -25.67 18.52 -21.14
CA ALA A 20 -24.80 17.36 -21.37
C ALA A 20 -23.34 17.74 -21.59
N GLY A 21 -22.76 18.46 -20.64
CA GLY A 21 -21.34 18.86 -20.75
C GLY A 21 -20.68 19.19 -19.41
N ALA A 22 -21.17 18.65 -18.30
CA ALA A 22 -20.38 18.64 -17.08
C ALA A 22 -19.25 17.62 -17.31
N SER A 23 -18.13 18.10 -17.88
CA SER A 23 -16.88 17.34 -17.85
C SER A 23 -16.65 16.97 -16.39
N ALA A 24 -16.75 15.69 -16.06
CA ALA A 24 -16.45 15.20 -14.73
C ALA A 24 -15.03 15.67 -14.42
N GLN A 25 -14.91 16.68 -13.57
CA GLN A 25 -13.63 17.20 -13.15
C GLN A 25 -12.88 16.09 -12.46
N ALA A 26 -11.65 15.83 -12.89
CA ALA A 26 -10.85 14.78 -12.32
C ALA A 26 -10.71 15.02 -10.81
N GLN A 27 -10.99 13.98 -10.01
CA GLN A 27 -10.90 14.08 -8.57
C GLN A 27 -9.43 14.03 -8.15
N ASP A 28 -8.97 15.02 -7.39
CA ASP A 28 -7.63 15.04 -6.82
C ASP A 28 -7.52 14.01 -5.69
N ILE A 29 -6.49 13.16 -5.77
CA ILE A 29 -6.16 12.19 -4.74
C ILE A 29 -4.66 12.13 -4.48
N LYS A 30 -4.27 11.81 -3.26
CA LYS A 30 -2.88 11.55 -2.87
C LYS A 30 -2.72 10.05 -2.59
N VAL A 31 -1.90 9.40 -3.39
CA VAL A 31 -1.66 7.95 -3.29
C VAL A 31 -0.25 7.70 -2.78
N GLY A 32 -0.14 7.06 -1.63
CA GLY A 32 1.15 6.63 -1.09
C GLY A 32 1.75 5.50 -1.90
N ALA A 33 3.08 5.46 -2.01
CA ALA A 33 3.81 4.33 -2.57
C ALA A 33 5.01 3.98 -1.70
N ALA A 34 5.24 2.68 -1.46
CA ALA A 34 6.45 2.22 -0.79
C ALA A 34 7.58 2.02 -1.81
N SER A 35 8.83 2.29 -1.40
CA SER A 35 10.03 2.05 -2.22
C SER A 35 10.38 0.56 -2.27
N ASN A 36 9.43 -0.30 -2.64
CA ASN A 36 9.60 -1.76 -2.73
C ASN A 36 8.62 -2.35 -3.75
N VAL A 37 8.70 -3.66 -3.97
CA VAL A 37 7.83 -4.38 -4.92
C VAL A 37 6.34 -4.12 -4.65
N GLY A 38 5.92 -4.03 -3.38
CA GLY A 38 4.54 -3.73 -3.02
C GLY A 38 4.06 -2.34 -3.47
N GLY A 39 4.96 -1.38 -3.63
CA GLY A 39 4.65 -0.04 -4.14
C GLY A 39 4.65 0.07 -5.66
N MET A 40 5.21 -0.90 -6.39
CA MET A 40 5.33 -0.86 -7.85
C MET A 40 4.00 -0.67 -8.56
N ILE A 41 2.92 -1.24 -8.04
CA ILE A 41 1.58 -1.13 -8.64
C ILE A 41 1.14 0.34 -8.78
N VAL A 42 1.48 1.21 -7.83
CA VAL A 42 1.14 2.63 -7.86
C VAL A 42 1.92 3.34 -8.98
N PHE A 43 3.22 3.04 -9.11
CA PHE A 43 4.05 3.63 -10.18
C PHE A 43 3.61 3.15 -11.56
N VAL A 44 3.25 1.86 -11.70
CA VAL A 44 2.69 1.33 -12.95
C VAL A 44 1.36 2.01 -13.28
N ALA A 45 0.47 2.18 -12.30
CA ALA A 45 -0.81 2.84 -12.51
C ALA A 45 -0.62 4.31 -12.93
N GLN A 46 0.33 5.01 -12.33
CA GLN A 46 0.70 6.37 -12.70
C GLN A 46 1.29 6.41 -14.13
N GLY A 47 2.31 5.60 -14.41
CA GLY A 47 3.02 5.61 -15.69
C GLY A 47 2.18 5.12 -16.87
N LYS A 48 1.17 4.27 -16.63
CA LYS A 48 0.22 3.79 -17.65
C LYS A 48 -1.04 4.67 -17.76
N GLY A 49 -1.13 5.77 -16.98
CA GLY A 49 -2.26 6.68 -17.02
C GLY A 49 -3.58 6.09 -16.48
N PHE A 50 -3.53 5.00 -15.69
CA PHE A 50 -4.75 4.37 -15.19
C PHE A 50 -5.54 5.30 -14.27
N PHE A 51 -4.90 6.12 -13.48
CA PHE A 51 -5.60 7.11 -12.64
C PHE A 51 -6.40 8.08 -13.50
N ALA A 52 -5.76 8.71 -14.48
CA ALA A 52 -6.43 9.65 -15.39
C ALA A 52 -7.57 8.99 -16.18
N LYS A 53 -7.39 7.74 -16.64
CA LYS A 53 -8.42 6.96 -17.33
C LYS A 53 -9.69 6.79 -16.49
N HIS A 54 -9.55 6.78 -15.16
CA HIS A 54 -10.67 6.67 -14.21
C HIS A 54 -11.08 8.02 -13.59
N GLY A 55 -10.73 9.14 -14.20
CA GLY A 55 -11.11 10.46 -13.73
C GLY A 55 -10.41 10.89 -12.43
N LEU A 56 -9.22 10.36 -12.16
CA LEU A 56 -8.45 10.67 -10.96
C LEU A 56 -7.18 11.45 -11.33
N ASN A 57 -6.96 12.58 -10.65
CA ASN A 57 -5.69 13.29 -10.67
C ASN A 57 -4.86 12.86 -9.46
N ALA A 58 -4.04 11.84 -9.65
CA ALA A 58 -3.31 11.18 -8.55
C ALA A 58 -1.92 11.79 -8.34
N LYS A 59 -1.67 12.34 -7.14
CA LYS A 59 -0.33 12.72 -6.68
C LYS A 59 0.29 11.56 -5.91
N VAL A 60 1.38 11.00 -6.42
CA VAL A 60 2.10 9.90 -5.74
C VAL A 60 3.03 10.47 -4.67
N VAL A 61 2.91 9.95 -3.45
CA VAL A 61 3.73 10.33 -2.28
C VAL A 61 4.52 9.10 -1.82
N VAL A 62 5.84 9.15 -1.96
CA VAL A 62 6.71 8.02 -1.64
C VAL A 62 7.07 7.99 -0.16
N ARG A 63 7.04 6.78 0.43
CA ARG A 63 7.54 6.50 1.78
C ARG A 63 8.34 5.19 1.76
N ASN A 64 9.30 5.06 2.67
CA ASN A 64 10.20 3.91 2.65
C ASN A 64 9.57 2.60 3.15
N THR A 65 8.48 2.65 3.91
CA THR A 65 7.85 1.46 4.50
C THR A 65 6.34 1.55 4.54
N GLY A 66 5.64 0.40 4.58
CA GLY A 66 4.20 0.33 4.79
C GLY A 66 3.77 0.96 6.13
N SER A 67 4.58 0.85 7.16
CA SER A 67 4.31 1.50 8.46
C SER A 67 4.37 3.02 8.36
N ALA A 68 5.28 3.57 7.55
CA ALA A 68 5.34 5.00 7.29
C ALA A 68 4.12 5.47 6.49
N LEU A 69 3.68 4.68 5.50
CA LEU A 69 2.44 4.94 4.76
C LEU A 69 1.21 4.93 5.67
N THR A 70 1.12 3.98 6.59
CA THR A 70 0.03 3.92 7.59
C THR A 70 0.00 5.17 8.49
N LYS A 71 1.16 5.70 8.87
CA LYS A 71 1.25 6.96 9.60
C LYS A 71 0.80 8.15 8.76
N SER A 72 1.20 8.22 7.49
CA SER A 72 0.77 9.26 6.56
C SER A 72 -0.73 9.23 6.29
N LEU A 73 -1.35 8.03 6.18
CA LEU A 73 -2.82 7.88 6.11
C LEU A 73 -3.51 8.44 7.34
N ARG A 74 -3.00 8.11 8.53
CA ARG A 74 -3.55 8.65 9.79
C ARG A 74 -3.46 10.16 9.87
N ALA A 75 -2.36 10.73 9.40
CA ALA A 75 -2.12 12.17 9.42
C ALA A 75 -2.93 12.93 8.33
N GLY A 76 -3.64 12.22 7.44
CA GLY A 76 -4.34 12.85 6.30
C GLY A 76 -3.41 13.39 5.23
N GLU A 77 -2.14 12.99 5.26
CA GLU A 77 -1.15 13.40 4.24
C GLU A 77 -1.40 12.70 2.90
N ILE A 78 -1.99 11.50 2.92
CA ILE A 78 -2.38 10.68 1.78
C ILE A 78 -3.76 10.07 2.00
N ASP A 79 -4.47 9.79 0.91
CA ASP A 79 -5.84 9.25 0.94
C ASP A 79 -5.84 7.73 0.82
N PHE A 80 -4.93 7.17 0.02
CA PHE A 80 -4.80 5.74 -0.23
C PHE A 80 -3.34 5.31 -0.16
N ALA A 81 -3.10 4.07 0.28
CA ALA A 81 -1.78 3.47 0.22
C ALA A 81 -1.83 1.95 0.15
N PRO A 82 -0.96 1.32 -0.65
CA PRO A 82 -0.68 -0.09 -0.54
C PRO A 82 0.09 -0.35 0.77
N ALA A 83 -0.37 -1.33 1.52
CA ALA A 83 0.31 -1.77 2.73
C ALA A 83 0.15 -3.29 2.89
N ALA A 84 1.06 -3.94 3.58
CA ALA A 84 0.86 -5.33 3.95
C ALA A 84 -0.38 -5.45 4.85
N PHE A 85 -1.16 -6.51 4.64
CA PHE A 85 -2.40 -6.73 5.41
C PHE A 85 -2.14 -6.72 6.92
N THR A 86 -0.98 -7.18 7.39
CA THR A 86 -0.56 -7.15 8.79
C THR A 86 -0.51 -5.75 9.41
N ASN A 87 -0.39 -4.69 8.60
CA ASN A 87 -0.38 -3.31 9.10
C ASN A 87 -1.77 -2.82 9.52
N LEU A 88 -2.83 -3.38 8.92
CA LEU A 88 -4.20 -2.95 9.20
C LEU A 88 -4.65 -3.32 10.63
N PRO A 89 -4.57 -4.59 11.09
CA PRO A 89 -4.92 -4.95 12.47
C PRO A 89 -4.14 -4.13 13.49
N VAL A 90 -2.83 -4.00 13.32
CA VAL A 90 -1.96 -3.21 14.22
C VAL A 90 -2.36 -1.73 14.26
N ALA A 91 -2.81 -1.18 13.14
CA ALA A 91 -3.31 0.19 13.09
C ALA A 91 -4.66 0.33 13.80
N LEU A 92 -5.57 -0.63 13.61
CA LEU A 92 -6.89 -0.65 14.27
C LEU A 92 -6.76 -0.79 15.79
N GLU A 93 -5.89 -1.68 16.28
CA GLU A 93 -5.57 -1.82 17.71
C GLU A 93 -5.07 -0.51 18.34
N LYS A 94 -4.36 0.31 17.55
CA LYS A 94 -3.91 1.64 17.94
C LYS A 94 -4.97 2.73 17.78
N GLY A 95 -6.22 2.36 17.50
CA GLY A 95 -7.35 3.28 17.34
C GLY A 95 -7.36 4.06 16.01
N PHE A 96 -6.62 3.61 14.99
CA PHE A 96 -6.64 4.27 13.68
C PHE A 96 -7.89 3.84 12.90
N LYS A 97 -8.66 4.80 12.40
CA LYS A 97 -9.86 4.54 11.59
C LYS A 97 -9.50 4.29 10.12
N LEU A 98 -8.85 3.16 9.85
CA LEU A 98 -8.47 2.74 8.50
C LEU A 98 -9.37 1.62 7.99
N ARG A 99 -9.48 1.49 6.67
CA ARG A 99 -10.21 0.41 6.00
C ARG A 99 -9.35 -0.22 4.92
N GLY A 100 -9.38 -1.56 4.81
CA GLY A 100 -8.90 -2.27 3.64
C GLY A 100 -9.95 -2.15 2.53
N VAL A 101 -9.55 -1.67 1.36
CA VAL A 101 -10.45 -1.46 0.21
C VAL A 101 -10.38 -2.63 -0.75
N VAL A 102 -9.17 -3.12 -1.05
CA VAL A 102 -8.94 -4.22 -2.00
C VAL A 102 -7.61 -4.91 -1.70
N GLY A 103 -7.56 -6.24 -1.88
CA GLY A 103 -6.32 -7.00 -1.92
C GLY A 103 -5.73 -6.96 -3.33
N TYR A 104 -4.43 -6.68 -3.46
CA TYR A 104 -3.76 -6.56 -4.77
C TYR A 104 -2.55 -7.48 -4.93
N LEU A 105 -1.98 -7.97 -3.84
CA LEU A 105 -0.95 -9.00 -3.82
C LEU A 105 -1.42 -10.11 -2.88
N GLY A 106 -1.74 -11.24 -3.44
CA GLY A 106 -2.03 -12.48 -2.71
C GLY A 106 -0.83 -13.43 -2.81
N GLY A 107 -0.33 -13.93 -1.67
CA GLY A 107 0.49 -15.11 -1.65
C GLY A 107 -0.38 -16.35 -1.60
N HIS A 108 0.02 -17.44 -2.23
CA HIS A 108 -0.64 -18.72 -2.02
C HIS A 108 -0.34 -19.17 -0.58
N PHE A 109 -1.39 -19.30 0.25
CA PHE A 109 -1.24 -19.79 1.62
C PHE A 109 -0.68 -21.22 1.70
N ASN A 110 -0.72 -21.95 0.58
CA ASN A 110 -0.21 -23.30 0.43
C ASN A 110 1.09 -23.38 -0.39
N ALA A 111 1.75 -22.24 -0.68
CA ALA A 111 3.04 -22.27 -1.36
C ALA A 111 4.08 -23.00 -0.47
N PRO A 112 4.94 -23.83 -1.05
CA PRO A 112 6.05 -24.40 -0.33
C PRO A 112 6.86 -23.31 0.37
N ALA A 113 7.49 -23.62 1.50
CA ALA A 113 8.29 -22.66 2.25
C ALA A 113 9.42 -22.02 1.42
N SER A 114 9.82 -22.67 0.33
CA SER A 114 10.78 -22.17 -0.67
C SER A 114 10.26 -21.02 -1.53
N ASP A 115 8.93 -20.88 -1.66
CA ASP A 115 8.31 -19.88 -2.54
C ASP A 115 7.90 -18.61 -1.80
N GLY A 116 8.26 -18.51 -0.52
CA GLY A 116 8.04 -17.33 0.28
C GLY A 116 8.88 -16.15 -0.25
N ASN A 117 8.24 -15.02 -0.48
CA ASN A 117 8.91 -13.77 -0.88
C ASN A 117 9.59 -13.04 0.30
N VAL A 118 9.60 -13.63 1.48
CA VAL A 118 10.28 -13.12 2.69
C VAL A 118 11.03 -14.25 3.36
N GLY A 119 12.32 -14.06 3.60
CA GLY A 119 13.18 -15.05 4.24
C GLY A 119 14.24 -14.40 5.13
N ILE A 120 14.83 -15.19 6.01
CA ILE A 120 16.03 -14.83 6.76
C ILE A 120 17.24 -15.30 5.95
N ILE A 121 18.11 -14.37 5.59
CA ILE A 121 19.32 -14.64 4.81
C ILE A 121 20.52 -14.56 5.74
N ALA A 122 21.35 -15.58 5.73
CA ALA A 122 22.63 -15.60 6.43
C ALA A 122 23.78 -15.52 5.43
N ARG A 123 24.83 -14.76 5.78
CA ARG A 123 26.06 -14.70 4.98
C ARG A 123 26.76 -16.08 4.99
N PRO A 124 27.30 -16.55 3.87
CA PRO A 124 28.10 -17.77 3.83
C PRO A 124 29.24 -17.73 4.88
N GLY A 125 29.59 -18.88 5.45
CA GLY A 125 30.64 -19.01 6.45
C GLY A 125 30.26 -18.61 7.88
N THR A 126 29.02 -18.18 8.15
CA THR A 126 28.57 -17.82 9.51
C THR A 126 28.22 -19.00 10.41
N GLY A 127 28.15 -20.22 9.85
CA GLY A 127 27.74 -21.42 10.56
C GLY A 127 26.24 -21.48 10.93
N ILE A 128 25.43 -20.51 10.49
CA ILE A 128 23.98 -20.46 10.74
C ILE A 128 23.27 -21.42 9.78
N LYS A 129 22.68 -22.47 10.34
CA LYS A 129 21.93 -23.52 9.62
C LYS A 129 20.48 -23.62 10.07
N SER A 130 20.15 -23.07 11.22
CA SER A 130 18.82 -23.12 11.83
C SER A 130 18.48 -21.79 12.53
N ILE A 131 17.20 -21.62 12.88
CA ILE A 131 16.74 -20.45 13.65
C ILE A 131 17.42 -20.38 15.03
N LYS A 132 17.69 -21.52 15.65
CA LYS A 132 18.35 -21.59 16.97
C LYS A 132 19.79 -21.05 16.94
N ASP A 133 20.47 -21.13 15.79
CA ASP A 133 21.84 -20.62 15.63
C ASP A 133 21.90 -19.08 15.61
N LEU A 134 20.73 -18.44 15.52
CA LEU A 134 20.62 -16.99 15.62
C LEU A 134 20.80 -16.44 17.03
N LYS A 135 20.78 -17.30 18.07
CA LYS A 135 20.94 -16.87 19.46
C LYS A 135 22.25 -16.10 19.65
N GLY A 136 22.14 -14.90 20.22
CA GLY A 136 23.25 -13.99 20.43
C GLY A 136 23.81 -13.30 19.15
N LYS A 137 23.30 -13.63 17.96
CA LYS A 137 23.77 -13.06 16.70
C LYS A 137 23.13 -11.70 16.42
N LYS A 138 23.83 -10.88 15.60
CA LYS A 138 23.31 -9.62 15.09
C LYS A 138 22.35 -9.91 13.92
N VAL A 139 21.09 -9.50 14.04
CA VAL A 139 20.06 -9.68 13.01
C VAL A 139 19.49 -8.34 12.60
N GLY A 140 19.68 -7.99 11.33
CA GLY A 140 19.14 -6.77 10.73
C GLY A 140 17.67 -6.96 10.39
N VAL A 141 16.80 -6.07 10.86
CA VAL A 141 15.38 -6.03 10.51
C VAL A 141 14.84 -4.61 10.64
N ALA A 142 13.95 -4.19 9.74
CA ALA A 142 13.28 -2.91 9.89
C ALA A 142 12.20 -3.01 10.96
N PHE A 143 12.37 -2.32 12.09
CA PHE A 143 11.48 -2.42 13.24
C PHE A 143 10.06 -1.95 12.92
N GLY A 144 9.07 -2.68 13.45
CA GLY A 144 7.65 -2.38 13.28
C GLY A 144 7.11 -2.63 11.86
N THR A 145 7.82 -3.40 11.06
CA THR A 145 7.38 -3.86 9.73
C THR A 145 6.87 -5.29 9.78
N THR A 146 6.27 -5.74 8.67
CA THR A 146 5.86 -7.13 8.49
C THR A 146 7.02 -8.11 8.69
N GLY A 147 8.22 -7.76 8.22
CA GLY A 147 9.43 -8.57 8.42
C GLY A 147 9.79 -8.73 9.90
N ASP A 148 9.63 -7.68 10.70
CA ASP A 148 9.85 -7.73 12.15
C ASP A 148 8.81 -8.61 12.85
N LEU A 149 7.55 -8.55 12.44
CA LEU A 149 6.49 -9.43 12.95
C LEU A 149 6.77 -10.90 12.61
N TYR A 150 7.12 -11.19 11.37
CA TYR A 150 7.48 -12.55 10.96
C TYR A 150 8.68 -13.08 11.71
N LEU A 151 9.72 -12.27 11.91
CA LEU A 151 10.88 -12.67 12.71
C LEU A 151 10.44 -13.07 14.15
N GLN A 152 9.60 -12.26 14.78
CA GLN A 152 9.13 -12.55 16.14
C GLN A 152 8.31 -13.84 16.20
N GLU A 153 7.43 -14.09 15.23
CA GLU A 153 6.65 -15.34 15.16
C GLU A 153 7.52 -16.57 14.89
N ILE A 154 8.51 -16.45 14.01
CA ILE A 154 9.47 -17.53 13.74
C ILE A 154 10.27 -17.86 15.00
N LEU A 155 10.75 -16.85 15.73
CA LEU A 155 11.46 -17.04 16.98
C LEU A 155 10.58 -17.75 18.01
N LYS A 156 9.35 -17.29 18.21
CA LYS A 156 8.38 -17.89 19.12
C LYS A 156 8.11 -19.36 18.83
N LYS A 157 7.92 -19.72 17.55
CA LYS A 157 7.74 -21.11 17.11
C LYS A 157 8.96 -22.00 17.40
N ASN A 158 10.14 -21.41 17.56
CA ASN A 158 11.39 -22.10 17.88
C ASN A 158 11.79 -21.99 19.37
N GLY A 159 10.87 -21.55 20.24
CA GLY A 159 11.12 -21.37 21.67
C GLY A 159 12.06 -20.23 22.00
N MET A 160 12.16 -19.24 21.12
CA MET A 160 13.02 -18.07 21.24
C MET A 160 12.20 -16.78 21.32
N THR A 161 12.84 -15.72 21.77
CA THR A 161 12.26 -14.39 21.85
C THR A 161 13.14 -13.36 21.10
N LYS A 162 12.62 -12.17 20.90
CA LYS A 162 13.40 -11.07 20.32
C LYS A 162 14.64 -10.68 21.16
N ASN A 163 14.64 -11.02 22.46
CA ASN A 163 15.75 -10.71 23.38
C ASN A 163 16.91 -11.72 23.25
N ASP A 164 16.68 -12.88 22.62
CA ASP A 164 17.72 -13.84 22.31
C ASP A 164 18.63 -13.40 21.16
N LEU A 165 18.29 -12.32 20.46
CA LEU A 165 19.03 -11.75 19.35
C LEU A 165 19.57 -10.37 19.66
N LYS A 166 20.69 -9.99 19.02
CA LYS A 166 21.13 -8.59 18.92
C LYS A 166 20.45 -7.96 17.69
N ARG A 167 19.22 -7.47 17.83
CA ARG A 167 18.48 -6.87 16.71
C ARG A 167 19.03 -5.50 16.35
N ILE A 168 19.22 -5.28 15.07
CA ILE A 168 19.67 -4.01 14.49
C ILE A 168 18.57 -3.47 13.60
N ASN A 169 18.15 -2.22 13.84
CA ASN A 169 17.19 -1.56 12.97
C ASN A 169 17.85 -1.17 11.65
N VAL A 170 17.53 -1.91 10.60
CA VAL A 170 18.02 -1.62 9.24
C VAL A 170 16.87 -0.97 8.47
N ARG A 171 17.10 0.25 8.03
CA ARG A 171 16.14 0.91 7.13
C ARG A 171 16.36 0.39 5.71
N PRO A 172 15.28 0.15 4.93
CA PRO A 172 15.42 -0.09 3.51
C PRO A 172 16.20 1.05 2.88
N PRO A 173 17.05 0.80 1.87
CA PRO A 173 17.75 1.86 1.18
C PRO A 173 16.74 2.88 0.67
N SER A 174 16.96 4.16 0.97
CA SER A 174 16.24 5.24 0.32
C SER A 174 16.80 5.32 -1.10
N HIS A 175 15.94 5.09 -2.08
CA HIS A 175 16.30 5.39 -3.46
C HIS A 175 16.45 6.92 -3.57
N VAL A 176 17.65 7.35 -3.85
CA VAL A 176 17.99 8.72 -4.26
C VAL A 176 17.53 8.89 -5.71
#